data_15a088889644c1d5af2d413c0720e949
#
_entry.id   15a088889644c1d5af2d413c0720e949
#
_cell.length_a   1.000
_cell.length_b   1.000
_cell.length_c   1.000
_cell.angle_alpha   90.00
_cell.angle_beta   90.00
_cell.angle_gamma   90.00
#
_symmetry.space_group_name_H-M   'P 1'
#
loop_
_entity.id
_entity.type
_entity.pdbx_description
1 polymer ?
#
loop_
_entity_poly.entity_id
_entity_poly.type
_entity_poly.pdbx_seq_one_letter_code
_entity_poly.pdbx_strand_id
1 'polypeptide(L)'
;MKHSFYHKKAGTILIKIFILCFCVFSKSYAQEITGQQLLKKAIQYHDPKGNWDQFKGTLAISMQSADGKERLSDVSIDLAKQFFKLSTAKNGKTVAYTILNDKIVLQLDGKTDFTEEEIKTYNLTEARARFMQNYYTYLYGLPMKLNDPGAIIYPEVERKVFLGQEYLVLRVKYEEGTGKDSWFFYFDPKTYALKIYQFYHDEAKKDGEYIVLTDEENFSGIKIPKTRAWYLNQGGNYLATDTLTKVSKLEAK
;
A
#
# COMPACT_ATOMS: atom_id res chain seq x y z
N MET A 1 -9.41 -106.25 23.98
CA MET A 1 -9.87 -105.07 24.67
C MET A 1 -8.74 -104.08 24.82
N LYS A 2 -8.66 -103.07 23.99
CA LYS A 2 -7.75 -101.88 24.16
C LYS A 2 -8.40 -100.69 23.45
N HIS A 3 -8.93 -99.77 24.24
CA HIS A 3 -9.47 -98.54 23.75
C HIS A 3 -8.33 -97.60 23.41
N SER A 4 -8.33 -97.14 22.15
CA SER A 4 -7.41 -96.10 21.70
C SER A 4 -8.15 -94.76 21.75
N PHE A 5 -7.61 -93.83 22.56
CA PHE A 5 -8.08 -92.45 22.63
C PHE A 5 -7.41 -91.60 21.54
N TYR A 6 -8.18 -91.08 20.64
CA TYR A 6 -7.75 -90.08 19.66
C TYR A 6 -7.84 -88.69 20.28
N HIS A 7 -6.72 -88.12 20.49
CA HIS A 7 -6.63 -86.66 20.82
C HIS A 7 -6.78 -85.88 19.54
N LYS A 8 -7.86 -85.12 19.39
CA LYS A 8 -7.98 -84.06 18.38
C LYS A 8 -7.17 -82.82 18.83
N LYS A 9 -6.14 -82.51 18.09
CA LYS A 9 -5.44 -81.23 18.24
C LYS A 9 -6.29 -80.12 17.57
N ALA A 10 -6.83 -79.21 18.37
CA ALA A 10 -7.46 -78.01 17.89
C ALA A 10 -6.36 -77.02 17.42
N GLY A 11 -6.30 -76.78 16.10
CA GLY A 11 -5.41 -75.77 15.56
C GLY A 11 -5.97 -74.33 15.77
N THR A 12 -5.28 -73.58 16.55
CA THR A 12 -5.60 -72.15 16.75
C THR A 12 -5.16 -71.39 15.52
N ILE A 13 -6.11 -70.95 14.71
CA ILE A 13 -5.86 -70.07 13.57
C ILE A 13 -5.68 -68.63 14.16
N LEU A 14 -4.47 -68.16 14.20
CA LEU A 14 -4.16 -66.74 14.48
C LEU A 14 -4.49 -65.93 13.23
N ILE A 15 -5.63 -65.25 13.25
CA ILE A 15 -5.97 -64.25 12.24
C ILE A 15 -5.14 -63.00 12.59
N LYS A 16 -4.05 -62.77 11.86
CA LYS A 16 -3.33 -61.48 11.90
C LYS A 16 -4.16 -60.46 11.15
N ILE A 17 -4.92 -59.66 11.89
CA ILE A 17 -5.57 -58.47 11.34
C ILE A 17 -4.46 -57.46 11.05
N PHE A 18 -4.10 -57.34 9.79
CA PHE A 18 -3.20 -56.30 9.26
C PHE A 18 -4.02 -55.00 9.18
N ILE A 19 -3.99 -54.18 10.25
CA ILE A 19 -4.57 -52.85 10.21
C ILE A 19 -3.69 -52.01 9.28
N LEU A 20 -4.08 -51.95 8.02
CA LEU A 20 -3.49 -51.05 7.04
C LEU A 20 -3.92 -49.63 7.43
N CYS A 21 -3.07 -48.93 8.20
CA CYS A 21 -3.23 -47.52 8.55
C CYS A 21 -3.06 -46.72 7.24
N PHE A 22 -4.18 -46.51 6.55
CA PHE A 22 -4.25 -45.64 5.38
C PHE A 22 -4.11 -44.21 5.91
N CYS A 23 -2.85 -43.71 6.07
CA CYS A 23 -2.58 -42.30 6.26
C CYS A 23 -3.08 -41.55 5.02
N VAL A 24 -4.35 -41.15 5.05
CA VAL A 24 -4.87 -40.16 4.13
C VAL A 24 -4.11 -38.90 4.40
N PHE A 25 -3.01 -38.65 3.67
CA PHE A 25 -2.42 -37.34 3.55
C PHE A 25 -3.47 -36.46 2.88
N SER A 26 -4.38 -35.91 3.67
CA SER A 26 -5.18 -34.78 3.27
C SER A 26 -4.18 -33.67 2.93
N LYS A 27 -3.87 -33.53 1.64
CA LYS A 27 -3.26 -32.27 1.18
C LYS A 27 -4.23 -31.19 1.59
N SER A 28 -3.97 -30.58 2.73
CA SER A 28 -4.63 -29.34 3.12
C SER A 28 -4.21 -28.34 2.04
N TYR A 29 -5.04 -28.19 1.01
CA TYR A 29 -4.94 -27.06 0.13
C TYR A 29 -5.18 -25.87 1.06
N ALA A 30 -4.11 -25.22 1.51
CA ALA A 30 -4.23 -23.96 2.16
C ALA A 30 -5.06 -23.08 1.20
N GLN A 31 -6.28 -22.75 1.61
CA GLN A 31 -7.17 -21.94 0.79
C GLN A 31 -6.40 -20.70 0.39
N GLU A 32 -6.19 -20.51 -0.92
CA GLU A 32 -5.47 -19.37 -1.42
C GLU A 32 -6.17 -18.11 -0.92
N ILE A 33 -5.38 -17.21 -0.34
CA ILE A 33 -5.90 -15.94 0.19
C ILE A 33 -6.51 -15.12 -0.96
N THR A 34 -7.74 -14.64 -0.80
CA THR A 34 -8.35 -13.75 -1.78
C THR A 34 -7.81 -12.32 -1.68
N GLY A 35 -7.98 -11.52 -2.74
CA GLY A 35 -7.56 -10.11 -2.76
C GLY A 35 -8.15 -9.30 -1.60
N GLN A 36 -9.44 -9.48 -1.32
CA GLN A 36 -10.09 -8.82 -0.18
C GLN A 36 -9.54 -9.28 1.17
N GLN A 37 -9.21 -10.56 1.32
CA GLN A 37 -8.60 -11.07 2.54
C GLN A 37 -7.17 -10.54 2.72
N LEU A 38 -6.40 -10.45 1.62
CA LEU A 38 -5.05 -9.87 1.64
C LEU A 38 -5.11 -8.39 2.03
N LEU A 39 -5.98 -7.61 1.41
CA LEU A 39 -6.17 -6.20 1.74
C LEU A 39 -6.56 -6.00 3.21
N LYS A 40 -7.50 -6.80 3.71
CA LYS A 40 -7.90 -6.76 5.12
C LYS A 40 -6.71 -7.01 6.07
N LYS A 41 -5.86 -8.00 5.77
CA LYS A 41 -4.65 -8.30 6.56
C LYS A 41 -3.62 -7.16 6.48
N ALA A 42 -3.46 -6.56 5.31
CA ALA A 42 -2.56 -5.43 5.12
C ALA A 42 -3.04 -4.19 5.91
N ILE A 43 -4.33 -3.87 5.86
CA ILE A 43 -4.91 -2.79 6.67
C ILE A 43 -4.73 -3.10 8.16
N GLN A 44 -5.00 -4.34 8.60
CA GLN A 44 -4.79 -4.74 9.99
C GLN A 44 -3.32 -4.59 10.44
N TYR A 45 -2.35 -4.75 9.54
CA TYR A 45 -0.94 -4.51 9.84
C TYR A 45 -0.63 -3.02 9.94
N HIS A 46 -1.10 -2.20 9.00
CA HIS A 46 -0.78 -0.78 8.93
C HIS A 46 -1.63 0.09 9.86
N ASP A 47 -2.90 -0.24 10.02
CA ASP A 47 -3.85 0.51 10.84
C ASP A 47 -4.79 -0.43 11.62
N PRO A 48 -4.29 -1.12 12.66
CA PRO A 48 -5.04 -2.13 13.39
C PRO A 48 -6.27 -1.57 14.14
N LYS A 49 -6.36 -0.25 14.30
CA LYS A 49 -7.45 0.40 15.05
C LYS A 49 -8.39 1.21 14.17
N GLY A 50 -8.15 1.30 12.86
CA GLY A 50 -8.95 2.12 11.94
C GLY A 50 -8.80 3.62 12.21
N ASN A 51 -7.60 4.06 12.55
CA ASN A 51 -7.32 5.46 12.89
C ASN A 51 -7.16 6.35 11.66
N TRP A 52 -6.97 5.75 10.45
CA TRP A 52 -6.74 6.52 9.24
C TRP A 52 -7.89 7.48 8.93
N ASP A 53 -9.14 7.07 9.07
CA ASP A 53 -10.30 7.90 8.78
C ASP A 53 -10.38 9.18 9.65
N GLN A 54 -9.66 9.17 10.77
CA GLN A 54 -9.51 10.29 11.70
C GLN A 54 -8.10 10.86 11.71
N PHE A 55 -7.31 10.56 10.66
CA PHE A 55 -5.93 11.01 10.60
C PHE A 55 -5.85 12.53 10.69
N LYS A 56 -5.03 13.00 11.64
CA LYS A 56 -4.77 14.41 11.88
C LYS A 56 -3.31 14.63 12.19
N GLY A 57 -2.56 15.18 11.23
CA GLY A 57 -1.12 15.35 11.38
C GLY A 57 -0.50 16.22 10.31
N THR A 58 0.77 16.56 10.52
CA THR A 58 1.64 17.21 9.54
C THR A 58 2.79 16.27 9.22
N LEU A 59 2.99 16.01 7.94
CA LEU A 59 4.04 15.19 7.37
C LEU A 59 5.11 16.13 6.79
N ALA A 60 6.32 16.14 7.35
CA ALA A 60 7.47 16.80 6.76
C ALA A 60 8.20 15.81 5.83
N ILE A 61 8.31 16.16 4.56
CA ILE A 61 8.80 15.28 3.50
C ILE A 61 9.96 15.99 2.78
N SER A 62 11.10 15.27 2.68
CA SER A 62 12.19 15.66 1.78
C SER A 62 12.16 14.73 0.57
N MET A 63 12.09 15.30 -0.62
CA MET A 63 12.25 14.58 -1.89
C MET A 63 13.60 14.90 -2.50
N GLN A 64 14.34 13.87 -2.84
CA GLN A 64 15.61 13.99 -3.56
C GLN A 64 15.50 13.28 -4.91
N SER A 65 15.65 14.05 -6.00
CA SER A 65 15.59 13.53 -7.37
C SER A 65 16.95 12.97 -7.82
N ALA A 66 16.93 12.18 -8.90
CA ALA A 66 18.14 11.56 -9.47
C ALA A 66 19.22 12.58 -9.89
N ASP A 67 18.83 13.81 -10.24
CA ASP A 67 19.73 14.91 -10.58
C ASP A 67 20.25 15.69 -9.33
N GLY A 68 19.96 15.18 -8.13
CA GLY A 68 20.43 15.75 -6.87
C GLY A 68 19.63 16.95 -6.35
N LYS A 69 18.54 17.35 -7.01
CA LYS A 69 17.68 18.41 -6.51
C LYS A 69 16.86 17.96 -5.31
N GLU A 70 16.77 18.81 -4.32
CA GLU A 70 15.95 18.57 -3.14
C GLU A 70 14.69 19.45 -3.15
N ARG A 71 13.59 18.90 -2.65
CA ARG A 71 12.34 19.60 -2.39
C ARG A 71 11.82 19.26 -1.01
N LEU A 72 11.68 20.26 -0.16
CA LEU A 72 11.05 20.13 1.14
C LEU A 72 9.56 20.46 1.03
N SER A 73 8.74 19.66 1.70
CA SER A 73 7.29 19.84 1.70
C SER A 73 6.72 19.53 3.08
N ASP A 74 5.85 20.41 3.57
CA ASP A 74 5.02 20.17 4.74
C ASP A 74 3.58 19.92 4.29
N VAL A 75 3.05 18.75 4.62
CA VAL A 75 1.70 18.32 4.26
C VAL A 75 0.88 18.15 5.53
N SER A 76 -0.06 19.06 5.76
CA SER A 76 -0.97 18.99 6.90
C SER A 76 -2.32 18.43 6.46
N ILE A 77 -2.81 17.42 7.17
CA ILE A 77 -4.05 16.71 6.87
C ILE A 77 -4.89 16.61 8.15
N ASP A 78 -6.18 16.92 8.06
CA ASP A 78 -7.20 16.58 9.06
C ASP A 78 -8.41 16.02 8.28
N LEU A 79 -8.48 14.69 8.17
CA LEU A 79 -9.49 14.03 7.33
C LEU A 79 -10.90 14.28 7.84
N ALA A 80 -11.10 14.29 9.16
CA ALA A 80 -12.41 14.55 9.77
C ALA A 80 -12.93 15.96 9.46
N LYS A 81 -12.05 16.93 9.28
CA LYS A 81 -12.39 18.32 8.93
C LYS A 81 -12.30 18.60 7.43
N GLN A 82 -12.00 17.61 6.60
CA GLN A 82 -11.73 17.78 5.17
C GLN A 82 -10.69 18.89 4.92
N PHE A 83 -9.67 18.93 5.78
CA PHE A 83 -8.60 19.91 5.71
C PHE A 83 -7.35 19.31 5.10
N PHE A 84 -6.79 20.04 4.15
CA PHE A 84 -5.49 19.75 3.55
C PHE A 84 -4.71 21.05 3.38
N LYS A 85 -3.41 21.02 3.71
CA LYS A 85 -2.48 22.08 3.38
C LYS A 85 -1.16 21.50 2.93
N LEU A 86 -0.68 21.93 1.77
CA LEU A 86 0.68 21.70 1.31
C LEU A 86 1.43 23.03 1.33
N SER A 87 2.64 23.03 1.87
CA SER A 87 3.60 24.12 1.74
C SER A 87 4.90 23.54 1.20
N THR A 88 5.43 24.08 0.11
CA THR A 88 6.65 23.58 -0.53
C THR A 88 7.47 24.71 -1.13
N ALA A 89 8.81 24.60 -1.04
CA ALA A 89 9.72 25.52 -1.72
C ALA A 89 9.85 25.14 -3.20
N LYS A 90 9.76 26.15 -4.08
CA LYS A 90 9.96 26.02 -5.52
C LYS A 90 10.62 27.30 -6.06
N ASN A 91 11.79 27.17 -6.68
CA ASN A 91 12.53 28.29 -7.28
C ASN A 91 12.73 29.47 -6.29
N GLY A 92 13.07 29.17 -5.02
CA GLY A 92 13.31 30.17 -3.98
C GLY A 92 12.05 30.84 -3.41
N LYS A 93 10.85 30.46 -3.85
CA LYS A 93 9.56 30.91 -3.30
C LYS A 93 8.82 29.80 -2.60
N THR A 94 7.97 30.14 -1.65
CA THR A 94 7.08 29.21 -0.96
C THR A 94 5.73 29.20 -1.66
N VAL A 95 5.38 28.03 -2.21
CA VAL A 95 4.05 27.76 -2.76
C VAL A 95 3.21 27.03 -1.71
N ALA A 96 2.00 27.53 -1.43
CA ALA A 96 1.07 26.83 -0.54
C ALA A 96 -0.31 26.68 -1.15
N TYR A 97 -0.88 25.49 -0.95
CA TYR A 97 -2.27 25.14 -1.28
C TYR A 97 -2.98 24.79 0.02
N THR A 98 -4.07 25.46 0.31
CA THR A 98 -4.93 25.12 1.47
C THR A 98 -6.32 24.80 0.99
N ILE A 99 -6.86 23.67 1.42
CA ILE A 99 -8.22 23.23 1.11
C ILE A 99 -8.92 22.97 2.45
N LEU A 100 -10.07 23.58 2.64
CA LEU A 100 -10.95 23.32 3.78
C LEU A 100 -12.37 23.14 3.24
N ASN A 101 -12.89 21.91 3.31
CA ASN A 101 -14.08 21.51 2.58
C ASN A 101 -13.89 21.84 1.08
N ASP A 102 -14.77 22.65 0.50
CA ASP A 102 -14.68 23.08 -0.90
C ASP A 102 -13.93 24.38 -1.13
N LYS A 103 -13.51 25.07 -0.06
CA LYS A 103 -12.78 26.33 -0.18
C LYS A 103 -11.30 26.08 -0.41
N ILE A 104 -10.78 26.68 -1.47
CA ILE A 104 -9.37 26.58 -1.85
C ILE A 104 -8.72 27.95 -1.73
N VAL A 105 -7.55 28.01 -1.06
CA VAL A 105 -6.71 29.19 -0.97
C VAL A 105 -5.33 28.81 -1.51
N LEU A 106 -4.88 29.57 -2.50
CA LEU A 106 -3.57 29.46 -3.11
C LEU A 106 -2.70 30.60 -2.60
N GLN A 107 -1.42 30.32 -2.33
CA GLN A 107 -0.49 31.34 -1.84
C GLN A 107 0.88 31.20 -2.48
N LEU A 108 1.52 32.34 -2.75
CA LEU A 108 2.91 32.46 -3.14
C LEU A 108 3.59 33.45 -2.19
N ASP A 109 4.56 32.96 -1.39
CA ASP A 109 5.18 33.73 -0.32
C ASP A 109 4.17 34.41 0.63
N GLY A 110 3.06 33.68 0.91
CA GLY A 110 1.98 34.16 1.78
C GLY A 110 0.96 35.11 1.12
N LYS A 111 1.20 35.57 -0.11
CA LYS A 111 0.27 36.43 -0.87
C LYS A 111 -0.75 35.59 -1.63
N THR A 112 -1.90 36.16 -1.92
CA THR A 112 -3.02 35.53 -2.65
C THR A 112 -3.33 36.18 -3.99
N ASP A 113 -2.64 37.24 -4.33
CA ASP A 113 -2.67 37.93 -5.61
C ASP A 113 -1.42 37.54 -6.44
N PHE A 114 -1.63 37.18 -7.70
CA PHE A 114 -0.58 36.65 -8.56
C PHE A 114 -0.68 37.25 -9.96
N THR A 115 0.45 37.39 -10.61
CA THR A 115 0.49 37.63 -12.05
C THR A 115 0.20 36.36 -12.83
N GLU A 116 -0.18 36.48 -14.10
CA GLU A 116 -0.38 35.31 -14.98
C GLU A 116 0.90 34.47 -15.14
N GLU A 117 2.07 35.12 -15.15
CA GLU A 117 3.38 34.45 -15.20
C GLU A 117 3.62 33.62 -13.93
N GLU A 118 3.30 34.18 -12.75
CA GLU A 118 3.43 33.47 -11.47
C GLU A 118 2.47 32.27 -11.39
N ILE A 119 1.22 32.45 -11.83
CA ILE A 119 0.26 31.34 -11.91
C ILE A 119 0.83 30.19 -12.74
N LYS A 120 1.38 30.49 -13.91
CA LYS A 120 1.96 29.48 -14.80
C LYS A 120 3.23 28.85 -14.24
N THR A 121 4.16 29.67 -13.73
CA THR A 121 5.48 29.23 -13.22
C THR A 121 5.35 28.36 -11.98
N TYR A 122 4.48 28.73 -11.04
CA TYR A 122 4.28 28.07 -9.76
C TYR A 122 3.09 27.11 -9.74
N ASN A 123 2.33 27.03 -10.86
CA ASN A 123 1.14 26.19 -11.02
C ASN A 123 0.08 26.50 -9.94
N LEU A 124 -0.23 27.78 -9.76
CA LEU A 124 -1.18 28.28 -8.76
C LEU A 124 -2.61 28.14 -9.28
N THR A 125 -3.12 26.90 -9.33
CA THR A 125 -4.46 26.58 -9.80
C THR A 125 -5.20 25.71 -8.80
N GLU A 126 -6.53 25.82 -8.75
CA GLU A 126 -7.37 24.94 -7.93
C GLU A 126 -7.24 23.46 -8.32
N ALA A 127 -7.17 23.19 -9.63
CA ALA A 127 -6.97 21.83 -10.13
C ALA A 127 -5.67 21.22 -9.59
N ARG A 128 -4.59 22.00 -9.54
CA ARG A 128 -3.32 21.55 -8.95
C ARG A 128 -3.44 21.33 -7.46
N ALA A 129 -4.12 22.19 -6.73
CA ALA A 129 -4.34 22.03 -5.30
C ALA A 129 -5.08 20.72 -4.99
N ARG A 130 -6.17 20.43 -5.71
CA ARG A 130 -6.93 19.17 -5.56
C ARG A 130 -6.11 17.95 -5.97
N PHE A 131 -5.35 18.04 -7.06
CA PHE A 131 -4.44 16.97 -7.45
C PHE A 131 -3.44 16.66 -6.33
N MET A 132 -2.84 17.69 -5.71
CA MET A 132 -1.87 17.49 -4.63
C MET A 132 -2.52 16.95 -3.35
N GLN A 133 -3.75 17.35 -3.04
CA GLN A 133 -4.54 16.76 -1.97
C GLN A 133 -4.72 15.26 -2.20
N ASN A 134 -5.24 14.88 -3.37
CA ASN A 134 -5.46 13.47 -3.70
C ASN A 134 -4.15 12.67 -3.71
N TYR A 135 -3.09 13.23 -4.29
CA TYR A 135 -1.77 12.61 -4.35
C TYR A 135 -1.23 12.26 -2.95
N TYR A 136 -1.16 13.23 -2.05
CA TYR A 136 -0.59 12.98 -0.71
C TYR A 136 -1.51 12.13 0.16
N THR A 137 -2.82 12.37 0.15
CA THR A 137 -3.75 11.55 0.93
C THR A 137 -3.79 10.12 0.45
N TYR A 138 -3.67 9.87 -0.87
CA TYR A 138 -3.57 8.53 -1.41
C TYR A 138 -2.27 7.84 -1.01
N LEU A 139 -1.12 8.43 -1.33
CA LEU A 139 0.18 7.77 -1.11
C LEU A 139 0.48 7.49 0.36
N TYR A 140 0.08 8.40 1.26
CA TYR A 140 0.32 8.24 2.69
C TYR A 140 -0.81 7.46 3.39
N GLY A 141 -1.95 7.33 2.74
CA GLY A 141 -3.08 6.52 3.21
C GLY A 141 -3.07 5.06 2.71
N LEU A 142 -2.11 4.65 1.89
CA LEU A 142 -1.98 3.25 1.49
C LEU A 142 -1.52 2.37 2.67
N PRO A 143 -2.08 1.14 2.83
CA PRO A 143 -3.07 0.49 1.97
C PRO A 143 -4.54 0.81 2.33
N MET A 144 -4.84 1.62 3.38
CA MET A 144 -6.21 1.93 3.82
C MET A 144 -7.05 2.53 2.67
N LYS A 145 -6.44 3.37 1.84
CA LYS A 145 -7.07 4.00 0.66
C LYS A 145 -7.56 3.01 -0.40
N LEU A 146 -7.10 1.77 -0.38
CA LEU A 146 -7.61 0.73 -1.27
C LEU A 146 -8.99 0.21 -0.87
N ASN A 147 -9.49 0.61 0.29
CA ASN A 147 -10.85 0.29 0.75
C ASN A 147 -11.86 1.40 0.42
N ASP A 148 -11.42 2.49 -0.20
CA ASP A 148 -12.29 3.60 -0.59
C ASP A 148 -13.23 3.20 -1.74
N PRO A 149 -14.41 3.84 -1.86
CA PRO A 149 -15.30 3.67 -2.99
C PRO A 149 -14.56 3.91 -4.33
N GLY A 150 -14.91 3.11 -5.33
CA GLY A 150 -14.32 3.19 -6.67
C GLY A 150 -13.06 2.35 -6.86
N ALA A 151 -12.49 1.75 -5.81
CA ALA A 151 -11.41 0.78 -5.94
C ALA A 151 -11.98 -0.62 -6.28
N ILE A 152 -11.51 -1.22 -7.36
CA ILE A 152 -11.89 -2.55 -7.83
C ILE A 152 -10.77 -3.52 -7.46
N ILE A 153 -10.98 -4.29 -6.40
CA ILE A 153 -10.03 -5.28 -5.90
C ILE A 153 -10.23 -6.59 -6.65
N TYR A 154 -9.19 -7.05 -7.35
CA TYR A 154 -9.25 -8.35 -8.03
C TYR A 154 -9.21 -9.49 -7.00
N PRO A 155 -9.99 -10.54 -7.18
CA PRO A 155 -10.06 -11.64 -6.21
C PRO A 155 -8.78 -12.48 -6.17
N GLU A 156 -8.05 -12.58 -7.27
CA GLU A 156 -6.84 -13.38 -7.40
C GLU A 156 -5.65 -12.66 -6.74
N VAL A 157 -4.85 -13.42 -5.98
CA VAL A 157 -3.59 -12.98 -5.38
C VAL A 157 -2.47 -13.79 -6.01
N GLU A 158 -1.54 -13.09 -6.65
CA GLU A 158 -0.37 -13.74 -7.24
C GLU A 158 0.78 -13.84 -6.21
N ARG A 159 1.54 -14.95 -6.25
CA ARG A 159 2.86 -15.01 -5.63
C ARG A 159 3.91 -14.66 -6.67
N LYS A 160 4.68 -13.62 -6.44
CA LYS A 160 5.64 -13.10 -7.42
C LYS A 160 6.96 -12.76 -6.78
N VAL A 161 8.05 -13.18 -7.42
CA VAL A 161 9.39 -12.72 -7.07
C VAL A 161 9.65 -11.40 -7.81
N PHE A 162 9.96 -10.34 -7.05
CA PHE A 162 10.31 -9.04 -7.59
C PHE A 162 11.49 -8.47 -6.78
N LEU A 163 12.48 -7.89 -7.44
CA LEU A 163 13.73 -7.43 -6.82
C LEU A 163 14.40 -8.49 -5.89
N GLY A 164 14.31 -9.77 -6.26
CA GLY A 164 14.91 -10.89 -5.52
C GLY A 164 14.15 -11.35 -4.28
N GLN A 165 12.94 -10.83 -4.00
CA GLN A 165 12.11 -11.22 -2.88
C GLN A 165 10.72 -11.69 -3.34
N GLU A 166 10.11 -12.63 -2.59
CA GLU A 166 8.75 -13.10 -2.84
C GLU A 166 7.73 -12.18 -2.17
N TYR A 167 6.66 -11.88 -2.90
CA TYR A 167 5.54 -11.06 -2.42
C TYR A 167 4.20 -11.70 -2.76
N LEU A 168 3.18 -11.35 -1.98
CA LEU A 168 1.78 -11.49 -2.37
C LEU A 168 1.38 -10.22 -3.13
N VAL A 169 0.88 -10.39 -4.35
CA VAL A 169 0.57 -9.25 -5.24
C VAL A 169 -0.93 -9.14 -5.43
N LEU A 170 -1.46 -7.96 -5.14
CA LEU A 170 -2.85 -7.59 -5.32
C LEU A 170 -2.98 -6.66 -6.52
N ARG A 171 -3.79 -7.04 -7.49
CA ARG A 171 -4.16 -6.16 -8.60
C ARG A 171 -5.38 -5.33 -8.21
N VAL A 172 -5.30 -4.03 -8.52
CA VAL A 172 -6.38 -3.07 -8.29
C VAL A 172 -6.58 -2.23 -9.54
N LYS A 173 -7.84 -1.99 -9.89
CA LYS A 173 -8.26 -0.98 -10.85
C LYS A 173 -9.20 0.02 -10.18
N TYR A 174 -9.50 1.07 -10.89
CA TYR A 174 -10.46 2.06 -10.42
C TYR A 174 -11.61 2.19 -11.41
N GLU A 175 -12.77 2.56 -10.90
CA GLU A 175 -13.93 2.88 -11.75
C GLU A 175 -13.59 4.02 -12.72
N GLU A 176 -14.29 4.04 -13.84
CA GLU A 176 -14.14 5.10 -14.83
C GLU A 176 -14.37 6.48 -14.21
N GLY A 177 -13.42 7.41 -14.44
CA GLY A 177 -13.42 8.75 -13.83
C GLY A 177 -12.59 8.87 -12.54
N THR A 178 -12.21 7.76 -11.89
CA THR A 178 -11.32 7.77 -10.71
C THR A 178 -9.86 7.59 -11.10
N GLY A 179 -9.57 6.66 -12.00
CA GLY A 179 -8.24 6.39 -12.51
C GLY A 179 -8.26 5.40 -13.66
N LYS A 180 -7.29 5.51 -14.57
CA LYS A 180 -7.19 4.63 -15.76
C LYS A 180 -6.09 3.59 -15.64
N ASP A 181 -5.18 3.78 -14.70
CA ASP A 181 -3.99 2.95 -14.53
C ASP A 181 -4.33 1.58 -13.94
N SER A 182 -3.53 0.59 -14.30
CA SER A 182 -3.53 -0.71 -13.63
C SER A 182 -2.52 -0.68 -12.50
N TRP A 183 -2.96 -0.99 -11.29
CA TRP A 183 -2.14 -0.96 -10.08
C TRP A 183 -1.87 -2.34 -9.54
N PHE A 184 -0.66 -2.56 -9.02
CA PHE A 184 -0.20 -3.78 -8.38
C PHE A 184 0.43 -3.42 -7.04
N PHE A 185 -0.07 -4.01 -5.95
CA PHE A 185 0.42 -3.78 -4.60
C PHE A 185 1.08 -5.05 -4.09
N TYR A 186 2.34 -4.92 -3.68
CA TYR A 186 3.18 -6.04 -3.26
C TYR A 186 3.27 -6.04 -1.74
N PHE A 187 2.85 -7.12 -1.13
CA PHE A 187 2.82 -7.30 0.32
C PHE A 187 3.79 -8.38 0.76
N ASP A 188 4.45 -8.17 1.89
CA ASP A 188 5.27 -9.19 2.54
C ASP A 188 4.40 -10.40 2.89
N PRO A 189 4.77 -11.63 2.51
CA PRO A 189 3.92 -12.82 2.67
C PRO A 189 3.73 -13.27 4.12
N LYS A 190 4.54 -12.77 5.06
CA LYS A 190 4.48 -13.12 6.48
C LYS A 190 3.75 -12.07 7.31
N THR A 191 4.08 -10.80 7.07
CA THR A 191 3.57 -9.67 7.87
C THR A 191 2.39 -8.97 7.21
N TYR A 192 2.22 -9.11 5.90
CA TYR A 192 1.25 -8.38 5.06
C TYR A 192 1.55 -6.87 4.98
N ALA A 193 2.75 -6.44 5.37
CA ALA A 193 3.20 -5.07 5.17
C ALA A 193 3.28 -4.73 3.68
N LEU A 194 2.78 -3.57 3.29
CA LEU A 194 2.94 -3.04 1.94
C LEU A 194 4.40 -2.67 1.71
N LYS A 195 5.03 -3.25 0.70
CA LYS A 195 6.46 -3.06 0.39
C LYS A 195 6.71 -2.37 -0.94
N ILE A 196 5.84 -2.57 -1.92
CA ILE A 196 5.97 -1.96 -3.24
C ILE A 196 4.56 -1.69 -3.76
N TYR A 197 4.40 -0.59 -4.48
CA TYR A 197 3.27 -0.42 -5.39
C TYR A 197 3.80 -0.04 -6.78
N GLN A 198 3.10 -0.50 -7.79
CA GLN A 198 3.49 -0.37 -9.18
C GLN A 198 2.27 -0.03 -10.00
N PHE A 199 2.41 0.85 -10.97
CA PHE A 199 1.32 1.15 -11.89
C PHE A 199 1.79 1.15 -13.34
N TYR A 200 0.84 0.92 -14.21
CA TYR A 200 1.00 0.99 -15.66
C TYR A 200 -0.11 1.85 -16.24
N HIS A 201 0.25 2.79 -17.10
CA HIS A 201 -0.73 3.47 -17.97
C HIS A 201 -1.18 2.51 -19.08
N ASP A 202 -0.24 1.71 -19.61
CA ASP A 202 -0.48 0.63 -20.55
C ASP A 202 0.42 -0.57 -20.20
N GLU A 203 -0.17 -1.64 -19.69
CA GLU A 203 0.58 -2.84 -19.28
C GLU A 203 1.37 -3.47 -20.44
N ALA A 204 0.85 -3.40 -21.69
CA ALA A 204 1.52 -3.97 -22.86
C ALA A 204 2.81 -3.21 -23.20
N LYS A 205 2.85 -1.91 -22.93
CA LYS A 205 4.02 -1.06 -23.12
C LYS A 205 5.01 -1.13 -21.98
N LYS A 206 4.60 -1.71 -20.83
CA LYS A 206 5.38 -1.72 -19.58
C LYS A 206 5.80 -0.33 -19.14
N ASP A 207 4.99 0.68 -19.46
CA ASP A 207 5.20 2.06 -19.03
C ASP A 207 4.86 2.24 -17.55
N GLY A 208 4.92 3.49 -17.03
CA GLY A 208 4.63 3.78 -15.63
C GLY A 208 5.82 3.50 -14.70
N GLU A 209 5.56 3.32 -13.43
CA GLU A 209 6.57 3.34 -12.38
C GLU A 209 6.31 2.27 -11.32
N TYR A 210 7.36 1.88 -10.60
CA TYR A 210 7.24 1.14 -9.34
C TYR A 210 7.93 1.90 -8.21
N ILE A 211 7.36 1.79 -7.03
CA ILE A 211 7.77 2.53 -5.85
C ILE A 211 8.09 1.55 -4.73
N VAL A 212 9.36 1.54 -4.31
CA VAL A 212 9.85 0.69 -3.22
C VAL A 212 9.70 1.43 -1.90
N LEU A 213 9.11 0.77 -0.92
CA LEU A 213 8.85 1.29 0.42
C LEU A 213 9.82 0.67 1.41
N THR A 214 10.50 1.50 2.18
CA THR A 214 11.38 1.03 3.26
C THR A 214 11.11 1.82 4.54
N ASP A 215 11.49 1.20 5.65
CA ASP A 215 11.29 1.72 7.00
C ASP A 215 9.82 2.09 7.29
N GLU A 216 9.51 2.30 8.53
CA GLU A 216 8.17 2.66 8.97
C GLU A 216 8.23 3.66 10.11
N GLU A 217 7.32 4.63 10.08
CA GLU A 217 7.03 5.55 11.18
C GLU A 217 5.69 5.17 11.79
N ASN A 218 5.63 5.10 13.13
CA ASN A 218 4.37 4.85 13.81
C ASN A 218 3.82 6.18 14.34
N PHE A 219 2.74 6.64 13.74
CA PHE A 219 2.06 7.84 14.19
C PHE A 219 0.58 7.55 14.48
N SER A 220 0.18 7.83 15.71
CA SER A 220 -1.21 7.57 16.18
C SER A 220 -1.67 6.12 15.98
N GLY A 221 -0.75 5.14 16.02
CA GLY A 221 -1.04 3.72 15.82
C GLY A 221 -1.12 3.30 14.36
N ILE A 222 -0.85 4.20 13.42
CA ILE A 222 -0.75 3.91 11.98
C ILE A 222 0.72 3.73 11.62
N LYS A 223 1.06 2.64 10.94
CA LYS A 223 2.40 2.39 10.38
C LYS A 223 2.49 2.95 8.99
N ILE A 224 3.21 4.04 8.84
CA ILE A 224 3.38 4.77 7.59
C ILE A 224 4.77 4.43 7.02
N PRO A 225 4.90 3.94 5.77
CA PRO A 225 6.20 3.78 5.14
C PRO A 225 6.99 5.10 5.14
N LYS A 226 8.26 5.03 5.57
CA LYS A 226 9.07 6.22 5.76
C LYS A 226 9.70 6.72 4.47
N THR A 227 10.17 5.81 3.63
CA THR A 227 10.76 6.16 2.33
C THR A 227 9.93 5.59 1.18
N ARG A 228 9.93 6.31 0.07
CA ARG A 228 9.33 5.94 -1.22
C ARG A 228 10.33 6.22 -2.31
N ALA A 229 11.00 5.17 -2.81
CA ALA A 229 11.96 5.29 -3.89
C ALA A 229 11.28 4.92 -5.22
N TRP A 230 11.30 5.84 -6.17
CA TRP A 230 10.58 5.81 -7.44
C TRP A 230 11.49 5.35 -8.57
N TYR A 231 11.01 4.45 -9.41
CA TYR A 231 11.73 3.88 -10.53
C TYR A 231 10.81 3.73 -11.73
N LEU A 232 11.35 3.91 -12.93
CA LEU A 232 10.63 3.56 -14.16
C LEU A 232 10.46 2.04 -14.28
N ASN A 233 9.30 1.58 -14.75
CA ASN A 233 9.09 0.16 -15.03
C ASN A 233 10.04 -0.34 -16.13
N GLN A 234 10.26 0.47 -17.15
CA GLN A 234 11.24 0.17 -18.19
C GLN A 234 12.66 0.51 -17.71
N GLY A 235 13.52 -0.50 -17.68
CA GLY A 235 14.93 -0.34 -17.35
C GLY A 235 15.26 -0.13 -15.88
N GLY A 236 14.27 0.07 -15.01
CA GLY A 236 14.48 0.27 -13.57
C GLY A 236 15.25 1.54 -13.21
N ASN A 237 15.19 2.56 -14.06
CA ASN A 237 15.90 3.82 -13.83
C ASN A 237 15.33 4.54 -12.60
N TYR A 238 16.21 4.90 -11.67
CA TYR A 238 15.85 5.66 -10.49
C TYR A 238 15.42 7.09 -10.85
N LEU A 239 14.34 7.56 -10.22
CA LEU A 239 13.76 8.89 -10.44
C LEU A 239 13.97 9.82 -9.24
N ALA A 240 13.52 9.37 -8.07
CA ALA A 240 13.54 10.17 -6.85
C ALA A 240 13.32 9.30 -5.61
N THR A 241 13.60 9.86 -4.44
CA THR A 241 13.17 9.29 -3.15
C THR A 241 12.47 10.35 -2.33
N ASP A 242 11.24 10.08 -1.93
CA ASP A 242 10.54 10.81 -0.89
C ASP A 242 10.85 10.19 0.47
N THR A 243 11.34 11.00 1.41
CA THR A 243 11.60 10.59 2.79
C THR A 243 10.71 11.36 3.74
N LEU A 244 9.89 10.64 4.50
CA LEU A 244 9.15 11.20 5.63
C LEU A 244 10.13 11.47 6.77
N THR A 245 10.53 12.72 6.93
CA THR A 245 11.54 13.12 7.91
C THR A 245 10.95 13.31 9.31
N LYS A 246 9.66 13.69 9.38
CA LYS A 246 8.93 13.89 10.64
C LYS A 246 7.42 13.76 10.42
N VAL A 247 6.75 13.17 11.42
CA VAL A 247 5.30 13.30 11.58
C VAL A 247 5.00 13.98 12.91
N SER A 248 4.11 14.94 12.93
CA SER A 248 3.71 15.66 14.13
C SER A 248 2.19 15.85 14.18
N LYS A 249 1.66 16.04 15.38
CA LYS A 249 0.25 16.43 15.53
C LYS A 249 0.02 17.78 14.85
N LEU A 250 -1.13 17.91 14.18
CA LEU A 250 -1.55 19.18 13.63
C LEU A 250 -1.92 20.11 14.81
N GLU A 251 -1.24 21.25 14.90
CA GLU A 251 -1.53 22.25 15.92
C GLU A 251 -2.94 22.82 15.75
N ALA A 252 -3.66 22.95 16.84
CA ALA A 252 -4.95 23.64 16.84
C ALA A 252 -4.68 25.14 16.60
N LYS A 253 -5.14 25.66 15.46
CA LYS A 253 -5.25 27.10 15.23
C LYS A 253 -6.59 27.60 15.70
#